data_9c483465f7dc0dce0ebcfc365fc9efb8
#
_entry.id   9c483465f7dc0dce0ebcfc365fc9efb8
#
_cell.length_a   1.000
_cell.length_b   1.000
_cell.length_c   1.000
_cell.angle_alpha   90.00
_cell.angle_beta   90.00
_cell.angle_gamma   90.00
#
_symmetry.space_group_name_H-M   'P 1'
#
loop_
_entity.id
_entity.type
_entity.pdbx_description
1 polymer ?
#
loop_
_entity_poly.entity_id
_entity_poly.type
_entity_poly.pdbx_seq_one_letter_code
_entity_poly.pdbx_strand_id
1 'polypeptide(L)'
;IVISSTPPRDYVLSFTVTEGHNRTALNQEISELLDTSELSEFQKGDEIQLWIENSEENDADLIASTGFTPYRDLVQLRCPLPVRESKLVTRRFELGVDEESFLRVNSRAFAWHPEQGDLDESTFTELKNEPWFDLEGFLLYELDNQLAGFCWTKIHLDDSPPLGEIYAIAIDPAYHGRGLGMPMTEAGLNYLHAKGIQTGMLYVESDNVPALRTYEKIGFTHFLTNRAFRYRV
;
A
#
# COMPACT_ATOMS: atom_id res chain seq x y z
N ILE A 1 11.69 -3.35 13.46
CA ILE A 1 12.77 -2.44 12.99
C ILE A 1 13.41 -3.10 11.77
N VAL A 2 13.32 -2.47 10.61
CA VAL A 2 14.03 -2.90 9.40
C VAL A 2 15.21 -1.95 9.21
N ILE A 3 16.42 -2.50 9.06
CA ILE A 3 17.64 -1.72 8.93
C ILE A 3 18.24 -1.98 7.55
N SER A 4 18.41 -0.93 6.74
CA SER A 4 19.22 -0.97 5.53
C SER A 4 20.70 -1.22 5.87
N SER A 5 21.39 -2.07 5.11
CA SER A 5 22.75 -2.51 5.42
C SER A 5 23.87 -1.55 4.98
N THR A 6 23.54 -0.47 4.25
CA THR A 6 24.55 0.49 3.72
C THR A 6 24.27 1.92 4.20
N PRO A 7 25.30 2.68 4.70
CA PRO A 7 25.14 4.08 5.05
C PRO A 7 24.90 4.98 3.81
N PRO A 8 24.04 6.03 3.89
CA PRO A 8 23.20 6.33 5.05
C PRO A 8 22.16 5.23 5.28
N ARG A 9 21.90 4.88 6.53
CA ARG A 9 20.98 3.80 6.89
C ARG A 9 19.57 4.34 7.06
N ASP A 10 18.59 3.60 6.55
CA ASP A 10 17.17 3.88 6.75
C ASP A 10 16.62 2.93 7.81
N TYR A 11 16.09 3.49 8.88
CA TYR A 11 15.45 2.75 9.96
C TYR A 11 13.95 2.96 9.88
N VAL A 12 13.19 1.87 9.91
CA VAL A 12 11.73 1.94 9.91
C VAL A 12 11.18 1.44 11.25
N LEU A 13 10.47 2.31 11.95
CA LEU A 13 9.75 2.03 13.19
C LEU A 13 8.25 2.08 12.89
N SER A 14 7.47 1.16 13.43
CA SER A 14 6.03 1.14 13.26
C SER A 14 5.33 1.11 14.61
N PHE A 15 4.35 2.00 14.78
CA PHE A 15 3.48 2.08 15.96
C PHE A 15 2.03 1.89 15.55
N THR A 16 1.37 0.91 16.12
CA THR A 16 -0.07 0.75 15.99
C THR A 16 -0.76 1.34 17.21
N VAL A 17 -1.51 2.42 17.01
CA VAL A 17 -2.30 3.04 18.08
C VAL A 17 -3.62 2.27 18.21
N THR A 18 -3.71 1.45 19.26
CA THR A 18 -4.92 0.67 19.54
C THR A 18 -6.06 1.54 20.05
N GLU A 19 -7.30 1.08 19.86
CA GLU A 19 -8.51 1.74 20.40
C GLU A 19 -8.40 1.93 21.92
N GLY A 20 -8.64 3.15 22.39
CA GLY A 20 -8.53 3.50 23.82
C GLY A 20 -7.10 3.85 24.28
N HIS A 21 -6.12 3.84 23.39
CA HIS A 21 -4.75 4.28 23.73
C HIS A 21 -4.73 5.77 24.13
N ASN A 22 -3.93 6.09 25.15
CA ASN A 22 -3.71 7.48 25.55
C ASN A 22 -2.70 8.16 24.61
N ARG A 23 -3.19 8.77 23.55
CA ARG A 23 -2.34 9.44 22.52
C ARG A 23 -1.41 10.50 23.10
N THR A 24 -1.73 11.12 24.24
CA THR A 24 -0.83 12.09 24.88
C THR A 24 0.45 11.44 25.40
N ALA A 25 0.51 10.11 25.54
CA ALA A 25 1.71 9.38 25.90
C ALA A 25 2.64 9.12 24.70
N LEU A 26 2.21 9.29 23.46
CA LEU A 26 2.99 8.97 22.24
C LEU A 26 4.37 9.63 22.25
N ASN A 27 4.45 10.89 22.67
CA ASN A 27 5.74 11.61 22.75
C ASN A 27 6.72 10.91 23.70
N GLN A 28 6.25 10.53 24.88
CA GLN A 28 7.09 9.85 25.87
C GLN A 28 7.50 8.45 25.36
N GLU A 29 6.57 7.69 24.80
CA GLU A 29 6.83 6.34 24.29
C GLU A 29 7.82 6.35 23.13
N ILE A 30 7.70 7.30 22.20
CA ILE A 30 8.65 7.50 21.11
C ILE A 30 10.03 7.91 21.65
N SER A 31 10.07 8.83 22.63
CA SER A 31 11.33 9.25 23.25
C SER A 31 12.01 8.09 23.95
N GLU A 32 11.26 7.29 24.71
CA GLU A 32 11.79 6.10 25.40
C GLU A 32 12.32 5.07 24.39
N LEU A 33 11.65 4.88 23.25
CA LEU A 33 12.14 4.02 22.18
C LEU A 33 13.45 4.53 21.60
N LEU A 34 13.57 5.83 21.30
CA LEU A 34 14.79 6.43 20.77
C LEU A 34 15.98 6.35 21.73
N ASP A 35 15.72 6.28 23.04
CA ASP A 35 16.75 6.12 24.06
C ASP A 35 17.20 4.64 24.27
N THR A 36 16.60 3.69 23.52
CA THR A 36 17.01 2.29 23.60
C THR A 36 18.40 2.07 23.03
N SER A 37 19.13 1.08 23.54
CA SER A 37 20.49 0.74 23.10
C SER A 37 20.56 0.33 21.61
N GLU A 38 19.46 -0.16 21.06
CA GLU A 38 19.39 -0.57 19.64
C GLU A 38 19.46 0.63 18.68
N LEU A 39 19.05 1.81 19.16
CA LEU A 39 19.03 3.05 18.38
C LEU A 39 20.17 4.00 18.75
N SER A 40 21.05 3.63 19.69
CA SER A 40 22.20 4.44 20.11
C SER A 40 23.35 4.49 19.09
N GLU A 41 23.26 3.71 18.02
CA GLU A 41 24.29 3.62 16.96
C GLU A 41 24.01 4.50 15.72
N PHE A 42 23.03 5.42 15.80
CA PHE A 42 22.76 6.31 14.68
C PHE A 42 23.98 7.14 14.32
N GLN A 43 24.21 7.26 13.01
CA GLN A 43 25.29 8.08 12.46
C GLN A 43 24.71 9.30 11.75
N LYS A 44 25.50 10.36 11.68
CA LYS A 44 25.11 11.55 10.94
C LYS A 44 24.76 11.20 9.49
N GLY A 45 23.54 11.51 9.10
CA GLY A 45 22.99 11.24 7.77
C GLY A 45 22.04 10.05 7.71
N ASP A 46 21.92 9.26 8.79
CA ASP A 46 20.90 8.22 8.88
C ASP A 46 19.50 8.87 8.94
N GLU A 47 18.52 8.20 8.35
CA GLU A 47 17.11 8.60 8.40
C GLU A 47 16.31 7.55 9.20
N ILE A 48 15.48 8.02 10.12
CA ILE A 48 14.55 7.18 10.85
C ILE A 48 13.15 7.51 10.37
N GLN A 49 12.44 6.50 9.86
CA GLN A 49 11.04 6.59 9.50
C GLN A 49 10.19 6.00 10.62
N LEU A 50 9.21 6.76 11.07
CA LEU A 50 8.24 6.34 12.07
C LEU A 50 6.86 6.30 11.45
N TRP A 51 6.24 5.11 11.42
CA TRP A 51 4.86 4.95 11.00
C TRP A 51 3.93 4.90 12.21
N ILE A 52 2.92 5.75 12.22
CA ILE A 52 1.80 5.70 13.16
C ILE A 52 0.57 5.22 12.39
N GLU A 53 0.17 3.98 12.67
CA GLU A 53 -1.05 3.41 12.12
C GLU A 53 -2.27 4.02 12.79
N ASN A 54 -3.35 4.21 12.02
CA ASN A 54 -4.57 4.88 12.48
C ASN A 54 -4.27 6.25 13.13
N SER A 55 -3.45 7.04 12.45
CA SER A 55 -3.02 8.37 12.93
C SER A 55 -4.18 9.37 12.92
N GLU A 56 -4.20 10.22 13.92
CA GLU A 56 -5.11 11.36 14.02
C GLU A 56 -4.41 12.68 13.64
N GLU A 57 -5.22 13.71 13.38
CA GLU A 57 -4.70 15.00 12.93
C GLU A 57 -3.71 15.63 13.91
N ASN A 58 -3.93 15.42 15.20
CA ASN A 58 -3.10 16.01 16.27
C ASN A 58 -1.83 15.22 16.59
N ASP A 59 -1.63 14.02 16.04
CA ASP A 59 -0.46 13.20 16.37
C ASP A 59 0.86 13.89 15.99
N ALA A 60 0.86 14.67 14.91
CA ALA A 60 2.03 15.44 14.51
C ALA A 60 2.46 16.46 15.58
N ASP A 61 1.50 17.14 16.21
CA ASP A 61 1.78 18.11 17.27
C ASP A 61 2.24 17.40 18.56
N LEU A 62 1.65 16.25 18.87
CA LEU A 62 2.00 15.47 20.05
C LEU A 62 3.45 14.98 20.02
N ILE A 63 3.98 14.61 18.84
CA ILE A 63 5.34 14.09 18.70
C ILE A 63 6.36 15.13 18.22
N ALA A 64 5.94 16.39 18.00
CA ALA A 64 6.81 17.44 17.45
C ALA A 64 8.10 17.66 18.25
N SER A 65 8.05 17.49 19.60
CA SER A 65 9.22 17.66 20.46
C SER A 65 10.27 16.56 20.33
N THR A 66 9.93 15.41 19.73
CA THR A 66 10.88 14.31 19.43
C THR A 66 11.75 14.60 18.21
N GLY A 67 11.45 15.67 17.46
CA GLY A 67 12.17 16.06 16.25
C GLY A 67 11.68 15.38 14.96
N PHE A 68 10.71 14.47 15.05
CA PHE A 68 10.07 13.88 13.88
C PHE A 68 9.18 14.88 13.15
N THR A 69 9.19 14.84 11.82
CA THR A 69 8.35 15.66 10.95
C THR A 69 7.50 14.80 10.03
N PRO A 70 6.19 15.07 9.89
CA PRO A 70 5.34 14.32 8.97
C PRO A 70 5.78 14.55 7.53
N TYR A 71 5.74 13.49 6.69
CA TYR A 71 6.12 13.61 5.29
C TYR A 71 5.26 12.80 4.32
N ARG A 72 4.47 11.83 4.81
CA ARG A 72 3.67 10.95 3.96
C ARG A 72 2.43 10.45 4.70
N ASP A 73 1.29 10.48 4.05
CA ASP A 73 0.04 9.91 4.54
C ASP A 73 -0.46 8.82 3.59
N LEU A 74 -0.58 7.61 4.11
CA LEU A 74 -1.15 6.47 3.41
C LEU A 74 -2.58 6.25 3.91
N VAL A 75 -3.55 6.48 3.04
CA VAL A 75 -4.97 6.43 3.37
C VAL A 75 -5.52 5.05 3.06
N GLN A 76 -6.16 4.41 4.03
CA GLN A 76 -7.00 3.25 3.78
C GLN A 76 -8.40 3.70 3.39
N LEU A 77 -8.86 3.24 2.24
CA LEU A 77 -10.22 3.44 1.77
C LEU A 77 -10.99 2.12 1.81
N ARG A 78 -12.29 2.17 2.08
CA ARG A 78 -13.18 1.00 2.06
C ARG A 78 -14.44 1.28 1.24
N CYS A 79 -14.98 0.23 0.61
CA CYS A 79 -16.28 0.28 -0.05
C CYS A 79 -17.06 -1.02 0.17
N PRO A 80 -18.41 -0.96 0.24
CA PRO A 80 -19.24 -2.15 0.26
C PRO A 80 -19.22 -2.84 -1.11
N LEU A 81 -19.30 -4.18 -1.11
CA LEU A 81 -19.46 -4.99 -2.31
C LEU A 81 -20.89 -5.55 -2.40
N PRO A 82 -21.44 -5.75 -3.61
CA PRO A 82 -20.77 -5.59 -4.92
C PRO A 82 -20.69 -4.14 -5.38
N VAL A 83 -19.71 -3.88 -6.25
CA VAL A 83 -19.65 -2.67 -7.08
C VAL A 83 -20.20 -2.96 -8.48
N ARG A 84 -20.18 -1.96 -9.37
CA ARG A 84 -20.55 -2.14 -10.76
C ARG A 84 -19.65 -3.21 -11.42
N GLU A 85 -20.24 -4.02 -12.31
CA GLU A 85 -19.49 -5.00 -13.10
C GLU A 85 -18.50 -4.29 -14.04
N SER A 86 -17.26 -4.80 -14.04
CA SER A 86 -16.21 -4.29 -14.90
C SER A 86 -16.51 -4.55 -16.39
N LYS A 87 -16.12 -3.61 -17.21
CA LYS A 87 -16.21 -3.75 -18.68
C LYS A 87 -14.96 -4.36 -19.31
N LEU A 88 -13.89 -4.57 -18.53
CA LEU A 88 -12.66 -5.17 -19.01
C LEU A 88 -12.79 -6.70 -19.04
N VAL A 89 -12.30 -7.29 -20.11
CA VAL A 89 -12.06 -8.73 -20.16
C VAL A 89 -10.64 -8.97 -19.66
N THR A 90 -10.53 -9.42 -18.43
CA THR A 90 -9.25 -9.74 -17.80
C THR A 90 -8.98 -11.24 -17.86
N ARG A 91 -7.71 -11.61 -17.81
CA ARG A 91 -7.28 -12.98 -17.56
C ARG A 91 -6.49 -13.06 -16.25
N ARG A 92 -6.36 -14.23 -15.70
CA ARG A 92 -5.48 -14.47 -14.55
C ARG A 92 -4.01 -14.38 -14.94
N PHE A 93 -3.16 -14.17 -13.96
CA PHE A 93 -1.72 -14.28 -14.06
C PHE A 93 -1.31 -15.73 -14.29
N GLU A 94 -0.33 -15.96 -15.17
CA GLU A 94 0.21 -17.28 -15.48
C GLU A 94 1.70 -17.34 -15.09
N LEU A 95 2.03 -18.19 -14.10
CA LEU A 95 3.39 -18.39 -13.62
C LEU A 95 4.31 -18.92 -14.72
N GLY A 96 5.52 -18.38 -14.79
CA GLY A 96 6.50 -18.72 -15.80
C GLY A 96 6.27 -18.04 -17.16
N VAL A 97 5.22 -17.21 -17.28
CA VAL A 97 4.85 -16.51 -18.52
C VAL A 97 4.80 -15.00 -18.32
N ASP A 98 4.15 -14.56 -17.26
CA ASP A 98 3.76 -13.15 -17.10
C ASP A 98 4.71 -12.31 -16.24
N GLU A 99 5.66 -12.92 -15.52
CA GLU A 99 6.51 -12.23 -14.55
C GLU A 99 7.25 -11.05 -15.17
N GLU A 100 7.91 -11.24 -16.31
CA GLU A 100 8.67 -10.18 -16.96
C GLU A 100 7.78 -9.01 -17.39
N SER A 101 6.63 -9.30 -17.98
CA SER A 101 5.70 -8.28 -18.44
C SER A 101 5.07 -7.51 -17.28
N PHE A 102 4.73 -8.22 -16.20
CA PHE A 102 4.22 -7.64 -14.95
C PHE A 102 5.25 -6.71 -14.29
N LEU A 103 6.47 -7.21 -14.02
CA LEU A 103 7.53 -6.42 -13.38
C LEU A 103 7.87 -5.17 -14.20
N ARG A 104 7.89 -5.28 -15.53
CA ARG A 104 8.08 -4.12 -16.41
C ARG A 104 6.96 -3.08 -16.25
N VAL A 105 5.69 -3.50 -16.25
CA VAL A 105 4.56 -2.57 -16.07
C VAL A 105 4.57 -1.98 -14.65
N ASN A 106 4.84 -2.80 -13.64
CA ASN A 106 4.96 -2.35 -12.24
C ASN A 106 6.02 -1.27 -12.09
N SER A 107 7.25 -1.54 -12.50
CA SER A 107 8.37 -0.59 -12.40
C SER A 107 8.07 0.73 -13.14
N ARG A 108 7.43 0.68 -14.31
CA ARG A 108 7.05 1.89 -15.06
C ARG A 108 5.94 2.68 -14.39
N ALA A 109 4.93 2.00 -13.88
CA ALA A 109 3.77 2.63 -13.25
C ALA A 109 4.11 3.25 -11.88
N PHE A 110 5.01 2.61 -11.15
CA PHE A 110 5.42 3.01 -9.80
C PHE A 110 6.84 3.60 -9.75
N ALA A 111 7.39 4.10 -10.88
CA ALA A 111 8.74 4.68 -10.92
C ALA A 111 8.96 5.85 -9.94
N TRP A 112 7.88 6.44 -9.44
CA TRP A 112 7.88 7.52 -8.43
C TRP A 112 7.77 6.99 -6.99
N HIS A 113 7.39 5.72 -6.80
CA HIS A 113 7.08 5.14 -5.48
C HIS A 113 8.31 4.44 -4.92
N PRO A 114 8.77 4.78 -3.71
CA PRO A 114 10.05 4.31 -3.18
C PRO A 114 10.13 2.80 -2.93
N GLU A 115 8.99 2.14 -2.71
CA GLU A 115 8.93 0.71 -2.38
C GLU A 115 8.38 -0.12 -3.55
N GLN A 116 7.22 0.26 -4.08
CA GLN A 116 6.55 -0.51 -5.13
C GLN A 116 7.28 -0.48 -6.47
N GLY A 117 8.02 0.61 -6.76
CA GLY A 117 8.80 0.76 -7.98
C GLY A 117 10.01 -0.17 -8.05
N ASP A 118 10.55 -0.55 -6.91
CA ASP A 118 11.74 -1.41 -6.76
C ASP A 118 11.40 -2.90 -6.67
N LEU A 119 10.12 -3.29 -6.88
CA LEU A 119 9.73 -4.70 -6.91
C LEU A 119 10.50 -5.44 -8.01
N ASP A 120 11.41 -6.31 -7.60
CA ASP A 120 12.21 -7.15 -8.49
C ASP A 120 11.73 -8.62 -8.49
N GLU A 121 12.39 -9.47 -9.28
CA GLU A 121 12.06 -10.88 -9.39
C GLU A 121 12.26 -11.64 -8.06
N SER A 122 13.25 -11.25 -7.26
CA SER A 122 13.53 -11.88 -5.95
C SER A 122 12.39 -11.59 -4.97
N THR A 123 12.06 -10.32 -4.80
CA THR A 123 10.96 -9.86 -3.93
C THR A 123 9.61 -10.42 -4.40
N PHE A 124 9.37 -10.45 -5.71
CA PHE A 124 8.16 -11.06 -6.25
C PHE A 124 8.11 -12.57 -5.97
N THR A 125 9.26 -13.26 -6.00
CA THR A 125 9.32 -14.69 -5.66
C THR A 125 9.00 -14.94 -4.19
N GLU A 126 9.40 -14.06 -3.29
CA GLU A 126 9.01 -14.12 -1.88
C GLU A 126 7.50 -13.94 -1.73
N LEU A 127 6.93 -12.91 -2.34
CA LEU A 127 5.48 -12.64 -2.32
C LEU A 127 4.64 -13.78 -2.90
N LYS A 128 5.14 -14.49 -3.93
CA LYS A 128 4.46 -15.68 -4.49
C LYS A 128 4.36 -16.86 -3.50
N ASN A 129 5.22 -16.90 -2.49
CA ASN A 129 5.21 -17.94 -1.47
C ASN A 129 4.37 -17.59 -0.24
N GLU A 130 3.82 -16.39 -0.19
CA GLU A 130 2.95 -15.96 0.89
C GLU A 130 1.62 -16.74 0.90
N PRO A 131 1.09 -17.13 2.07
CA PRO A 131 -0.13 -17.93 2.18
C PRO A 131 -1.37 -17.29 1.55
N TRP A 132 -1.36 -15.96 1.42
CA TRP A 132 -2.47 -15.19 0.84
C TRP A 132 -2.38 -15.04 -0.68
N PHE A 133 -1.27 -15.46 -1.30
CA PHE A 133 -1.08 -15.33 -2.75
C PHE A 133 -2.10 -16.17 -3.51
N ASP A 134 -2.89 -15.52 -4.35
CA ASP A 134 -3.94 -16.16 -5.16
C ASP A 134 -3.83 -15.76 -6.63
N LEU A 135 -3.45 -16.73 -7.47
CA LEU A 135 -3.32 -16.55 -8.92
C LEU A 135 -4.64 -16.13 -9.59
N GLU A 136 -5.77 -16.64 -9.10
CA GLU A 136 -7.08 -16.31 -9.67
C GLU A 136 -7.47 -14.85 -9.37
N GLY A 137 -6.93 -14.28 -8.29
CA GLY A 137 -7.11 -12.87 -7.88
C GLY A 137 -6.05 -11.93 -8.43
N PHE A 138 -5.12 -12.43 -9.23
CA PHE A 138 -4.14 -11.62 -9.91
C PHE A 138 -4.54 -11.43 -11.38
N LEU A 139 -5.27 -10.35 -11.65
CA LEU A 139 -5.91 -10.09 -12.92
C LEU A 139 -5.02 -9.24 -13.83
N LEU A 140 -4.90 -9.65 -15.09
CA LEU A 140 -4.16 -8.94 -16.14
C LEU A 140 -5.13 -8.46 -17.22
N TYR A 141 -4.88 -7.25 -17.70
CA TYR A 141 -5.58 -6.68 -18.86
C TYR A 141 -4.61 -6.41 -19.99
N GLU A 142 -4.90 -6.99 -21.15
CA GLU A 142 -4.10 -6.83 -22.35
C GLU A 142 -4.80 -5.95 -23.38
N LEU A 143 -4.01 -5.14 -24.05
CA LEU A 143 -4.45 -4.35 -25.19
C LEU A 143 -3.36 -4.40 -26.26
N ASP A 144 -3.75 -4.66 -27.50
CA ASP A 144 -2.84 -4.78 -28.64
C ASP A 144 -1.69 -5.81 -28.40
N ASN A 145 -2.01 -6.94 -27.76
CA ASN A 145 -1.08 -8.00 -27.36
C ASN A 145 0.03 -7.52 -26.39
N GLN A 146 -0.22 -6.48 -25.63
CA GLN A 146 0.67 -5.97 -24.60
C GLN A 146 -0.07 -5.89 -23.28
N LEU A 147 0.61 -6.16 -22.16
CA LEU A 147 0.07 -5.95 -20.83
C LEU A 147 -0.15 -4.44 -20.63
N ALA A 148 -1.41 -4.05 -20.58
CA ALA A 148 -1.83 -2.66 -20.42
C ALA A 148 -2.09 -2.28 -18.96
N GLY A 149 -2.34 -3.26 -18.10
CA GLY A 149 -2.55 -3.05 -16.68
C GLY A 149 -2.81 -4.34 -15.93
N PHE A 150 -2.75 -4.25 -14.61
CA PHE A 150 -3.02 -5.37 -13.72
C PHE A 150 -3.77 -4.90 -12.46
N CYS A 151 -4.44 -5.85 -11.82
CA CYS A 151 -5.01 -5.71 -10.49
C CYS A 151 -4.74 -6.99 -9.70
N TRP A 152 -3.94 -6.87 -8.66
CA TRP A 152 -3.59 -7.96 -7.76
C TRP A 152 -4.38 -7.81 -6.47
N THR A 153 -5.14 -8.83 -6.09
CA THR A 153 -6.00 -8.82 -4.91
C THR A 153 -5.41 -9.65 -3.79
N LYS A 154 -5.80 -9.33 -2.56
CA LYS A 154 -5.46 -10.08 -1.34
C LYS A 154 -6.71 -10.21 -0.48
N ILE A 155 -6.89 -11.37 0.16
CA ILE A 155 -7.98 -11.59 1.10
C ILE A 155 -7.41 -11.73 2.51
N HIS A 156 -7.88 -10.89 3.42
CA HIS A 156 -7.53 -10.90 4.84
C HIS A 156 -8.55 -11.77 5.59
N LEU A 157 -8.22 -13.04 5.78
CA LEU A 157 -9.10 -14.02 6.43
C LEU A 157 -9.12 -13.89 7.95
N ASP A 158 -8.09 -13.26 8.53
CA ASP A 158 -7.95 -13.04 9.98
C ASP A 158 -8.84 -11.88 10.47
N ASP A 159 -9.33 -11.03 9.57
CA ASP A 159 -10.33 -10.01 9.87
C ASP A 159 -11.72 -10.63 10.06
N SER A 160 -12.51 -10.02 10.92
CA SER A 160 -13.89 -10.47 11.17
C SER A 160 -14.89 -9.30 11.05
N PRO A 161 -15.67 -9.21 9.96
CA PRO A 161 -15.68 -10.07 8.77
C PRO A 161 -14.43 -9.92 7.90
N PRO A 162 -14.11 -10.94 7.04
CA PRO A 162 -12.98 -10.87 6.13
C PRO A 162 -13.01 -9.68 5.19
N LEU A 163 -11.83 -9.10 4.91
CA LEU A 163 -11.66 -7.97 4.00
C LEU A 163 -10.97 -8.39 2.70
N GLY A 164 -11.37 -7.77 1.60
CA GLY A 164 -10.71 -7.95 0.32
C GLY A 164 -9.95 -6.70 -0.09
N GLU A 165 -8.67 -6.84 -0.30
CA GLU A 165 -7.77 -5.74 -0.66
C GLU A 165 -7.46 -5.74 -2.16
N ILE A 166 -7.52 -4.57 -2.77
CA ILE A 166 -6.77 -4.28 -3.99
C ILE A 166 -5.32 -4.02 -3.55
N TYR A 167 -4.52 -5.10 -3.51
CA TYR A 167 -3.15 -5.08 -2.98
C TYR A 167 -2.20 -4.26 -3.85
N ALA A 168 -2.27 -4.45 -5.18
CA ALA A 168 -1.55 -3.62 -6.14
C ALA A 168 -2.36 -3.48 -7.43
N ILE A 169 -2.42 -2.29 -7.96
CA ILE A 169 -3.12 -2.00 -9.21
C ILE A 169 -2.34 -0.96 -10.02
N ALA A 170 -2.15 -1.23 -11.30
CA ALA A 170 -1.54 -0.27 -12.19
C ALA A 170 -2.08 -0.36 -13.62
N ILE A 171 -2.03 0.78 -14.29
CA ILE A 171 -2.15 0.89 -15.76
C ILE A 171 -0.79 1.36 -16.27
N ASP A 172 -0.24 0.68 -17.26
CA ASP A 172 1.02 1.08 -17.89
C ASP A 172 0.90 2.53 -18.40
N PRO A 173 1.90 3.38 -18.16
CA PRO A 173 1.89 4.78 -18.58
C PRO A 173 1.56 5.01 -20.05
N ALA A 174 1.89 4.06 -20.95
CA ALA A 174 1.54 4.13 -22.37
C ALA A 174 0.02 4.11 -22.64
N TYR A 175 -0.77 3.66 -21.67
CA TYR A 175 -2.23 3.55 -21.77
C TYR A 175 -2.96 4.51 -20.83
N HIS A 176 -2.26 5.43 -20.16
CA HIS A 176 -2.90 6.46 -19.34
C HIS A 176 -3.85 7.34 -20.17
N GLY A 177 -4.83 7.95 -19.50
CA GLY A 177 -5.84 8.81 -20.14
C GLY A 177 -6.96 8.07 -20.88
N ARG A 178 -6.92 6.74 -20.97
CA ARG A 178 -7.94 5.91 -21.64
C ARG A 178 -9.08 5.45 -20.70
N GLY A 179 -9.09 5.91 -19.47
CA GLY A 179 -10.14 5.59 -18.49
C GLY A 179 -10.10 4.15 -17.97
N LEU A 180 -8.94 3.46 -18.04
CA LEU A 180 -8.79 2.05 -17.67
C LEU A 180 -8.71 1.81 -16.16
N GLY A 181 -8.32 2.79 -15.36
CA GLY A 181 -8.13 2.61 -13.91
C GLY A 181 -9.40 2.16 -13.20
N MET A 182 -10.52 2.86 -13.44
CA MET A 182 -11.79 2.50 -12.79
C MET A 182 -12.23 1.07 -13.12
N PRO A 183 -12.39 0.66 -14.40
CA PRO A 183 -12.82 -0.69 -14.70
C PRO A 183 -11.80 -1.76 -14.29
N MET A 184 -10.50 -1.44 -14.16
CA MET A 184 -9.51 -2.37 -13.63
C MET A 184 -9.69 -2.59 -12.11
N THR A 185 -9.99 -1.53 -11.34
CA THR A 185 -10.35 -1.63 -9.93
C THR A 185 -11.66 -2.40 -9.76
N GLU A 186 -12.68 -2.11 -10.58
CA GLU A 186 -13.95 -2.84 -10.56
C GLU A 186 -13.75 -4.34 -10.81
N ALA A 187 -12.84 -4.74 -11.72
CA ALA A 187 -12.55 -6.15 -11.99
C ALA A 187 -12.01 -6.88 -10.74
N GLY A 188 -11.06 -6.27 -10.03
CA GLY A 188 -10.55 -6.82 -8.77
C GLY A 188 -11.63 -6.92 -7.70
N LEU A 189 -12.47 -5.89 -7.53
CA LEU A 189 -13.56 -5.88 -6.56
C LEU A 189 -14.65 -6.91 -6.92
N ASN A 190 -14.96 -7.11 -8.20
CA ASN A 190 -15.89 -8.15 -8.64
C ASN A 190 -15.34 -9.56 -8.33
N TYR A 191 -14.03 -9.77 -8.53
CA TYR A 191 -13.38 -11.02 -8.13
C TYR A 191 -13.53 -11.25 -6.62
N LEU A 192 -13.18 -10.27 -5.79
CA LEU A 192 -13.30 -10.36 -4.33
C LEU A 192 -14.75 -10.65 -3.90
N HIS A 193 -15.72 -9.98 -4.51
CA HIS A 193 -17.14 -10.25 -4.24
C HIS A 193 -17.53 -11.69 -4.61
N ALA A 194 -17.07 -12.22 -5.75
CA ALA A 194 -17.31 -13.61 -6.16
C ALA A 194 -16.71 -14.64 -5.18
N LYS A 195 -15.67 -14.25 -4.42
CA LYS A 195 -15.12 -15.05 -3.31
C LYS A 195 -15.90 -14.89 -1.98
N GLY A 196 -16.99 -14.15 -1.98
CA GLY A 196 -17.87 -13.97 -0.79
C GLY A 196 -17.50 -12.77 0.08
N ILE A 197 -16.53 -11.96 -0.32
CA ILE A 197 -16.14 -10.77 0.43
C ILE A 197 -17.22 -9.68 0.30
N GLN A 198 -17.51 -9.01 1.41
CA GLN A 198 -18.55 -7.97 1.48
C GLN A 198 -17.98 -6.54 1.55
N THR A 199 -16.69 -6.41 1.85
CA THR A 199 -16.01 -5.12 1.97
C THR A 199 -14.70 -5.16 1.22
N GLY A 200 -14.59 -4.29 0.20
CA GLY A 200 -13.34 -4.02 -0.49
C GLY A 200 -12.55 -2.93 0.23
N MET A 201 -11.23 -3.05 0.26
CA MET A 201 -10.34 -2.02 0.75
C MET A 201 -9.13 -1.83 -0.16
N LEU A 202 -8.45 -0.71 0.01
CA LEU A 202 -7.14 -0.44 -0.59
C LEU A 202 -6.40 0.63 0.23
N TYR A 203 -5.09 0.70 0.00
CA TYR A 203 -4.27 1.80 0.46
C TYR A 203 -3.87 2.69 -0.72
N VAL A 204 -3.81 4.00 -0.47
CA VAL A 204 -3.44 4.99 -1.48
C VAL A 204 -2.75 6.19 -0.82
N GLU A 205 -1.72 6.72 -1.50
CA GLU A 205 -1.09 7.98 -1.07
C GLU A 205 -2.09 9.13 -1.07
N SER A 206 -2.09 9.94 -0.02
CA SER A 206 -3.04 11.06 0.14
C SER A 206 -2.89 12.14 -0.94
N ASP A 207 -1.74 12.22 -1.59
CA ASP A 207 -1.45 13.14 -2.69
C ASP A 207 -1.74 12.57 -4.09
N ASN A 208 -2.09 11.27 -4.18
CA ASN A 208 -2.49 10.64 -5.45
C ASN A 208 -3.92 11.01 -5.84
N VAL A 209 -4.13 12.31 -6.15
CA VAL A 209 -5.44 12.86 -6.49
C VAL A 209 -6.16 12.12 -7.63
N PRO A 210 -5.50 11.68 -8.71
CA PRO A 210 -6.17 10.93 -9.78
C PRO A 210 -6.75 9.59 -9.31
N ALA A 211 -6.01 8.85 -8.47
CA ALA A 211 -6.47 7.59 -7.91
C ALA A 211 -7.63 7.81 -6.93
N LEU A 212 -7.50 8.77 -6.00
CA LEU A 212 -8.56 9.12 -5.04
C LEU A 212 -9.88 9.45 -5.73
N ARG A 213 -9.86 10.27 -6.79
CA ARG A 213 -11.07 10.59 -7.58
C ARG A 213 -11.67 9.36 -8.27
N THR A 214 -10.85 8.40 -8.65
CA THR A 214 -11.31 7.14 -9.25
C THR A 214 -12.01 6.28 -8.21
N TYR A 215 -11.42 6.14 -7.04
CA TYR A 215 -11.95 5.34 -5.95
C TYR A 215 -13.23 5.94 -5.37
N GLU A 216 -13.29 7.26 -5.20
CA GLU A 216 -14.52 7.97 -4.80
C GLU A 216 -15.70 7.66 -5.74
N LYS A 217 -15.47 7.67 -7.06
CA LYS A 217 -16.52 7.35 -8.07
C LYS A 217 -16.98 5.90 -8.01
N ILE A 218 -16.16 4.97 -7.53
CA ILE A 218 -16.52 3.57 -7.31
C ILE A 218 -17.36 3.41 -6.04
N GLY A 219 -17.23 4.33 -5.08
CA GLY A 219 -17.93 4.31 -3.81
C GLY A 219 -17.03 4.04 -2.61
N PHE A 220 -15.72 4.14 -2.78
CA PHE A 220 -14.81 4.10 -1.64
C PHE A 220 -14.94 5.36 -0.78
N THR A 221 -14.82 5.14 0.52
CA THR A 221 -14.79 6.20 1.55
C THR A 221 -13.56 6.04 2.42
N HIS A 222 -13.11 7.12 3.01
CA HIS A 222 -12.00 7.11 3.97
C HIS A 222 -12.35 6.24 5.18
N PHE A 223 -11.41 5.40 5.59
CA PHE A 223 -11.55 4.56 6.79
C PHE A 223 -10.53 4.97 7.87
N LEU A 224 -9.23 4.98 7.54
CA LEU A 224 -8.17 5.44 8.44
C LEU A 224 -7.01 6.04 7.64
N THR A 225 -6.09 6.70 8.33
CA THR A 225 -4.84 7.22 7.78
C THR A 225 -3.67 6.66 8.57
N ASN A 226 -2.70 6.08 7.88
CA ASN A 226 -1.38 5.79 8.43
C ASN A 226 -0.45 6.93 8.05
N ARG A 227 0.22 7.53 9.03
CA ARG A 227 1.11 8.68 8.81
C ARG A 227 2.55 8.30 9.06
N ALA A 228 3.39 8.61 8.10
CA ALA A 228 4.82 8.47 8.24
C ALA A 228 5.47 9.81 8.63
N PHE A 229 6.35 9.71 9.58
CA PHE A 229 7.20 10.79 10.06
C PHE A 229 8.66 10.41 9.82
N ARG A 230 9.51 11.39 9.63
CA ARG A 230 10.95 11.16 9.52
C ARG A 230 11.74 12.05 10.46
N TYR A 231 12.85 11.49 10.91
CA TYR A 231 13.88 12.16 11.68
C TYR A 231 15.22 11.93 10.98
N ARG A 232 16.02 12.97 10.83
CA ARG A 232 17.38 12.89 10.26
C ARG A 232 18.38 13.16 11.35
N VAL A 233 19.31 12.22 11.56
CA VAL A 233 20.38 12.29 12.55
C VAL A 233 21.49 13.25 12.13
#